data_89fd1fe739987daebd5c206e8622e9ef
#
_entry.id   89fd1fe739987daebd5c206e8622e9ef
#
_cell.length_a   1.000
_cell.length_b   1.000
_cell.length_c   1.000
_cell.angle_alpha   90.00
_cell.angle_beta   90.00
_cell.angle_gamma   90.00
#
_symmetry.space_group_name_H-M   'P 1'
#
loop_
_entity.id
_entity.type
_entity.pdbx_description
1 polymer ?
#
loop_
_entity_poly.entity_id
_entity_poly.type
_entity_poly.pdbx_seq_one_letter_code
_entity_poly.pdbx_strand_id
1 'polypeptide(L)'
;MDDDLRGTVAGLMPGVRADLERLVRIPSIAFPGYDPKPVRDSAEATAEILAAAGLSGVHLIELPNGEHPAVFGESPAVQGTPAVLLYAHHDVQPEGPVDEWDTPPFEP
;
A
#
# COMPACT_ATOMS: atom_id res chain seq x y z
N MET A 1 13.71 20.35 2.36
CA MET A 1 14.28 19.01 2.58
C MET A 1 15.79 19.15 2.40
N ASP A 2 16.58 18.72 3.33
CA ASP A 2 18.04 18.84 3.24
C ASP A 2 18.63 17.84 2.22
N ASP A 3 19.89 18.06 1.83
CA ASP A 3 20.55 17.24 0.79
C ASP A 3 20.79 15.81 1.27
N ASP A 4 20.98 15.59 2.57
CA ASP A 4 21.16 14.25 3.14
C ASP A 4 19.88 13.43 3.05
N LEU A 5 18.75 14.04 3.41
CA LEU A 5 17.44 13.39 3.28
C LEU A 5 17.08 13.11 1.81
N ARG A 6 17.38 14.06 0.92
CA ARG A 6 17.19 13.85 -0.52
C ARG A 6 18.01 12.66 -1.05
N GLY A 7 19.26 12.57 -0.63
CA GLY A 7 20.14 11.46 -1.00
C GLY A 7 19.62 10.13 -0.49
N THR A 8 19.14 10.09 0.76
CA THR A 8 18.54 8.91 1.36
C THR A 8 17.30 8.47 0.58
N VAL A 9 16.40 9.39 0.29
CA VAL A 9 15.17 9.09 -0.48
C VAL A 9 15.53 8.59 -1.88
N ALA A 10 16.46 9.26 -2.57
CA ALA A 10 16.90 8.84 -3.90
C ALA A 10 17.44 7.41 -3.91
N GLY A 11 18.20 7.04 -2.88
CA GLY A 11 18.73 5.69 -2.72
C GLY A 11 17.65 4.63 -2.46
N LEU A 12 16.53 5.01 -1.85
CA LEU A 12 15.42 4.12 -1.59
C LEU A 12 14.50 3.92 -2.80
N MET A 13 14.52 4.83 -3.76
CA MET A 13 13.55 4.84 -4.88
C MET A 13 13.48 3.54 -5.70
N PRO A 14 14.59 2.86 -6.02
CA PRO A 14 14.50 1.58 -6.73
C PRO A 14 13.68 0.54 -5.99
N GLY A 15 13.84 0.44 -4.67
CA GLY A 15 13.07 -0.47 -3.81
C GLY A 15 11.60 -0.04 -3.69
N VAL A 16 11.34 1.25 -3.56
CA VAL A 16 9.98 1.81 -3.53
C VAL A 16 9.24 1.48 -4.83
N ARG A 17 9.92 1.64 -5.96
CA ARG A 17 9.34 1.30 -7.26
C ARG A 17 9.02 -0.19 -7.37
N ALA A 18 9.93 -1.05 -6.91
CA ALA A 18 9.70 -2.50 -6.91
C ALA A 18 8.50 -2.88 -6.04
N ASP A 19 8.35 -2.25 -4.87
CA ASP A 19 7.19 -2.45 -4.00
C ASP A 19 5.89 -1.98 -4.66
N LEU A 20 5.92 -0.84 -5.34
CA LEU A 20 4.76 -0.35 -6.09
C LEU A 20 4.38 -1.32 -7.21
N GLU A 21 5.35 -1.82 -7.97
CA GLU A 21 5.10 -2.79 -9.03
C GLU A 21 4.49 -4.08 -8.48
N ARG A 22 4.95 -4.54 -7.32
CA ARG A 22 4.36 -5.69 -6.62
C ARG A 22 2.88 -5.45 -6.29
N LEU A 23 2.54 -4.28 -5.77
CA LEU A 23 1.15 -3.94 -5.45
C LEU A 23 0.29 -3.81 -6.70
N VAL A 24 0.82 -3.22 -7.77
CA VAL A 24 0.09 -3.06 -9.04
C VAL A 24 -0.27 -4.43 -9.66
N ARG A 25 0.56 -5.44 -9.48
CA ARG A 25 0.28 -6.80 -10.00
C ARG A 25 -0.89 -7.48 -9.31
N ILE A 26 -1.32 -7.00 -8.15
CA ILE A 26 -2.46 -7.54 -7.41
C ILE A 26 -3.71 -6.78 -7.87
N PRO A 27 -4.68 -7.44 -8.53
CA PRO A 27 -5.89 -6.75 -9.00
C PRO A 27 -6.86 -6.50 -7.85
N SER A 28 -6.48 -5.60 -6.95
CA SER A 28 -7.14 -5.32 -5.69
C SER A 28 -8.37 -4.43 -5.85
N ILE A 29 -9.29 -4.84 -6.72
CA ILE A 29 -10.50 -4.09 -7.05
C ILE A 29 -11.53 -4.26 -5.92
N ALA A 30 -11.75 -3.19 -5.15
CA ALA A 30 -12.76 -3.16 -4.09
C ALA A 30 -14.07 -2.58 -4.62
N PHE A 31 -14.78 -3.38 -5.39
CA PHE A 31 -16.02 -2.97 -6.02
C PHE A 31 -17.04 -4.12 -5.98
N PRO A 32 -18.35 -3.84 -5.81
CA PRO A 32 -19.37 -4.89 -5.77
C PRO A 32 -19.32 -5.79 -7.02
N GLY A 33 -19.38 -7.11 -6.78
CA GLY A 33 -19.33 -8.10 -7.84
C GLY A 33 -17.92 -8.63 -8.17
N TYR A 34 -16.88 -8.03 -7.61
CA TYR A 34 -15.51 -8.51 -7.77
C TYR A 34 -15.11 -9.45 -6.62
N ASP A 35 -14.17 -10.36 -6.91
CA ASP A 35 -13.59 -11.25 -5.89
C ASP A 35 -12.90 -10.43 -4.80
N PRO A 36 -13.23 -10.61 -3.52
CA PRO A 36 -12.60 -9.88 -2.43
C PRO A 36 -11.19 -10.36 -2.11
N LYS A 37 -10.77 -11.53 -2.60
CA LYS A 37 -9.46 -12.11 -2.26
C LYS A 37 -8.29 -11.22 -2.66
N PRO A 38 -8.22 -10.64 -3.88
CA PRO A 38 -7.11 -9.76 -4.25
C PRO A 38 -6.99 -8.53 -3.35
N VAL A 39 -8.08 -7.99 -2.81
CA VAL A 39 -8.03 -6.87 -1.87
C VAL A 39 -7.37 -7.31 -0.56
N ARG A 40 -7.67 -8.51 -0.07
CA ARG A 40 -6.99 -9.06 1.10
C ARG A 40 -5.51 -9.32 0.82
N ASP A 41 -5.18 -9.88 -0.34
CA ASP A 41 -3.78 -10.09 -0.75
C ASP A 41 -3.01 -8.76 -0.80
N SER A 42 -3.65 -7.70 -1.28
CA SER A 42 -3.09 -6.34 -1.29
C SER A 42 -2.86 -5.82 0.14
N ALA A 43 -3.80 -6.04 1.04
CA ALA A 43 -3.65 -5.65 2.44
C ALA A 43 -2.47 -6.39 3.10
N GLU A 44 -2.34 -7.69 2.87
CA GLU A 44 -1.23 -8.48 3.39
C GLU A 44 0.12 -8.03 2.83
N ALA A 45 0.19 -7.78 1.51
CA ALA A 45 1.40 -7.25 0.87
C ALA A 45 1.77 -5.87 1.42
N THR A 46 0.78 -5.00 1.62
CA THR A 46 0.99 -3.67 2.23
C THR A 46 1.53 -3.80 3.64
N ALA A 47 0.99 -4.71 4.45
CA ALA A 47 1.48 -4.97 5.80
C ALA A 47 2.94 -5.43 5.80
N GLU A 48 3.32 -6.32 4.89
CA GLU A 48 4.71 -6.75 4.74
C GLU A 48 5.65 -5.59 4.36
N ILE A 49 5.22 -4.73 3.45
CA ILE A 49 5.99 -3.55 3.04
C ILE A 49 6.18 -2.58 4.21
N LEU A 50 5.13 -2.32 4.98
CA LEU A 50 5.22 -1.45 6.16
C LEU A 50 6.15 -2.03 7.22
N ALA A 51 6.08 -3.33 7.48
CA ALA A 51 6.98 -4.00 8.43
C ALA A 51 8.43 -3.95 7.95
N ALA A 52 8.68 -4.18 6.67
CA ALA A 52 10.02 -4.09 6.08
C ALA A 52 10.59 -2.67 6.13
N ALA A 53 9.71 -1.66 6.08
CA ALA A 53 10.11 -0.26 6.24
C ALA A 53 10.46 0.14 7.69
N GLY A 54 10.28 -0.77 8.64
CA GLY A 54 10.63 -0.55 10.04
C GLY A 54 9.49 -0.09 10.94
N LEU A 55 8.26 -0.08 10.44
CA LEU A 55 7.11 0.23 11.30
C LEU A 55 6.83 -0.92 12.27
N SER A 56 6.35 -0.57 13.44
CA SER A 56 5.97 -1.53 14.49
C SER A 56 4.46 -1.68 14.60
N GLY A 57 4.02 -2.76 15.25
CA GLY A 57 2.60 -3.01 15.46
C GLY A 57 1.80 -3.18 14.17
N VAL A 58 2.46 -3.57 13.08
CA VAL A 58 1.80 -3.72 11.77
C VAL A 58 0.82 -4.87 11.81
N HIS A 59 -0.43 -4.57 11.45
CA HIS A 59 -1.49 -5.58 11.43
C HIS A 59 -2.64 -5.14 10.52
N LEU A 60 -3.43 -6.11 10.10
CA LEU A 60 -4.68 -5.85 9.41
C LEU A 60 -5.77 -5.55 10.42
N ILE A 61 -6.56 -4.52 10.15
CA ILE A 61 -7.75 -4.19 10.91
C ILE A 61 -8.93 -4.80 10.16
N GLU A 62 -9.54 -5.83 10.76
CA GLU A 62 -10.72 -6.45 10.19
C GLU A 62 -11.95 -5.57 10.46
N LEU A 63 -12.72 -5.32 9.42
CA LEU A 63 -13.93 -4.51 9.49
C LEU A 63 -15.17 -5.40 9.59
N PRO A 64 -16.26 -4.91 10.20
CA PRO A 64 -17.48 -5.70 10.34
C PRO A 64 -18.16 -5.95 8.99
N ASN A 65 -19.06 -6.94 8.96
CA ASN A 65 -19.90 -7.27 7.80
C ASN A 65 -19.14 -7.72 6.54
N GLY A 66 -17.93 -8.25 6.70
CA GLY A 66 -17.12 -8.72 5.57
C GLY A 66 -16.53 -7.61 4.70
N GLU A 67 -16.48 -6.39 5.22
CA GLU A 67 -15.81 -5.29 4.56
C GLU A 67 -14.30 -5.55 4.43
N HIS A 68 -13.68 -4.88 3.45
CA HIS A 68 -12.26 -5.08 3.18
C HIS A 68 -11.38 -4.59 4.33
N PRO A 69 -10.27 -5.30 4.65
CA PRO A 69 -9.43 -4.94 5.78
C PRO A 69 -8.62 -3.67 5.50
N ALA A 70 -8.38 -2.90 6.56
CA ALA A 70 -7.40 -1.83 6.56
C ALA A 70 -6.06 -2.35 7.09
N VAL A 71 -4.99 -1.59 6.87
CA VAL A 71 -3.65 -1.91 7.38
C VAL A 71 -3.19 -0.77 8.26
N PHE A 72 -2.64 -1.10 9.42
CA PHE A 72 -2.11 -0.14 10.39
C PHE A 72 -0.66 -0.47 10.73
N GLY A 73 0.13 0.57 10.94
CA GLY A 73 1.48 0.47 11.47
C GLY A 73 1.89 1.81 12.05
N GLU A 74 2.86 1.80 12.96
CA GLU A 74 3.30 3.03 13.60
C GLU A 74 4.82 3.05 13.81
N SER A 75 5.39 4.24 13.80
CA SER A 75 6.77 4.43 14.27
C SER A 75 6.77 4.62 15.78
N PRO A 76 7.90 4.31 16.48
CA PRO A 76 8.00 4.55 17.90
C PRO A 76 7.73 6.01 18.25
N ALA A 77 6.96 6.22 19.31
CA ALA A 77 6.68 7.56 19.80
C ALA A 77 7.96 8.21 20.34
N VAL A 78 8.16 9.49 20.01
CA VAL A 78 9.24 10.30 20.57
C VAL A 78 8.59 11.35 21.46
N GLN A 79 8.96 11.34 22.75
CA GLN A 79 8.39 12.27 23.73
C GLN A 79 8.64 13.72 23.30
N GLY A 80 7.59 14.55 23.39
CA GLY A 80 7.66 15.96 23.04
C GLY A 80 7.48 16.28 21.57
N THR A 81 7.24 15.26 20.74
CA THR A 81 6.93 15.45 19.31
C THR A 81 5.46 15.19 19.02
N PRO A 82 4.88 15.90 18.03
CA PRO A 82 3.52 15.62 17.61
C PRO A 82 3.41 14.28 16.88
N ALA A 83 2.25 13.66 16.97
CA ALA A 83 1.91 12.51 16.15
C ALA A 83 1.34 12.98 14.80
N VAL A 84 1.73 12.32 13.72
CA VAL A 84 1.20 12.59 12.37
C VAL A 84 0.57 11.31 11.85
N LEU A 85 -0.69 11.41 11.43
CA LEU A 85 -1.39 10.31 10.76
C LEU A 85 -1.21 10.45 9.26
N LEU A 86 -0.61 9.44 8.63
CA LEU A 86 -0.54 9.32 7.18
C LEU A 86 -1.63 8.37 6.70
N TYR A 87 -2.38 8.78 5.70
CA TYR A 87 -3.46 7.98 5.14
C TYR A 87 -3.28 7.79 3.65
N ALA A 88 -3.52 6.55 3.21
CA ALA A 88 -3.61 6.19 1.80
C ALA A 88 -4.51 4.96 1.65
N HIS A 89 -4.91 4.63 0.44
CA HIS A 89 -5.66 3.41 0.18
C HIS A 89 -4.82 2.42 -0.63
N HIS A 90 -5.03 1.12 -0.41
CA HIS A 90 -4.30 0.06 -1.12
C HIS A 90 -5.13 -0.64 -2.20
N ASP A 91 -6.43 -0.39 -2.22
CA ASP A 91 -7.35 -0.90 -3.23
C ASP A 91 -7.36 -0.04 -4.49
N VAL A 92 -7.92 -0.57 -5.56
CA VAL A 92 -8.04 0.14 -6.83
C VAL A 92 -9.48 0.06 -7.35
N GLN A 93 -9.79 0.93 -8.30
CA GLN A 93 -11.06 0.91 -9.04
C GLN A 93 -10.99 -0.13 -10.16
N PRO A 94 -12.16 -0.55 -10.70
CA PRO A 94 -12.18 -1.31 -11.93
C PRO A 94 -11.39 -0.59 -13.03
N GLU A 95 -10.62 -1.35 -13.80
CA GLU A 95 -9.66 -0.82 -14.79
C GLU A 95 -10.30 -0.18 -16.01
N GLY A 96 -11.60 -0.40 -16.22
CA GLY A 96 -12.29 0.07 -17.42
C GLY A 96 -11.93 -0.73 -18.67
N PRO A 97 -12.19 -0.20 -19.87
CA PRO A 97 -11.89 -0.90 -21.11
C PRO A 97 -10.40 -1.18 -21.29
N VAL A 98 -10.02 -2.44 -21.42
CA VAL A 98 -8.61 -2.87 -21.51
C VAL A 98 -7.94 -2.31 -22.77
N ASP A 99 -8.69 -2.13 -23.85
CA ASP A 99 -8.19 -1.59 -25.11
C ASP A 99 -7.83 -0.09 -25.05
N GLU A 100 -8.23 0.61 -24.00
CA GLU A 100 -7.82 2.01 -23.75
C GLU A 100 -6.49 2.13 -23.02
N TRP A 101 -5.90 0.99 -22.59
CA TRP A 101 -4.60 0.97 -21.92
C TRP A 101 -3.48 0.69 -22.93
N ASP A 102 -2.35 1.40 -22.79
CA ASP A 102 -1.17 1.16 -23.63
C ASP A 102 -0.50 -0.18 -23.30
N THR A 103 -0.58 -0.59 -22.04
CA THR A 103 -0.09 -1.88 -21.54
C THR A 103 -1.19 -2.52 -20.69
N PRO A 104 -1.14 -3.84 -20.44
CA PRO A 104 -2.13 -4.47 -19.55
C PRO A 104 -2.19 -3.79 -18.18
N PRO A 105 -3.39 -3.53 -17.63
CA PRO A 105 -3.57 -2.69 -16.44
C PRO A 105 -2.81 -3.14 -15.18
N PHE A 106 -2.62 -4.45 -15.00
CA PHE A 106 -1.96 -5.01 -13.81
C PHE A 106 -0.56 -5.57 -14.11
N GLU A 107 0.04 -5.13 -15.19
CA GLU A 107 1.39 -5.51 -15.61
C GLU A 107 2.27 -4.25 -15.70
N PRO A 108 2.88 -3.84 -14.59
CA PRO A 108 3.70 -2.62 -14.54
C PRO A 108 5.02 -2.75 -15.29
#